data_751645a662b069e53862425feb46b469
#
_entry.id   751645a662b069e53862425feb46b469
#
_cell.length_a   1.000
_cell.length_b   1.000
_cell.length_c   1.000
_cell.angle_alpha   90.00
_cell.angle_beta   90.00
_cell.angle_gamma   90.00
#
_symmetry.space_group_name_H-M   'P 1'
#
loop_
_entity.id
_entity.type
_entity.pdbx_description
1 polymer ?
#
loop_
_entity_poly.entity_id
_entity_poly.type
_entity_poly.pdbx_seq_one_letter_code
_entity_poly.pdbx_strand_id
1 'polypeptide(L)'
;MSLTINNDSAIGFALNALRRSSSLMNEAMERLSTGKRINRASDDPAGIHRVIRLNAEIRGINTASRNAADGQSLVDTLDTSLSEVQSILLRMRELTIQAMSDTNSADDRLALDSELSQLELEITRIGSTTSFGGKPVFDGNTHYLQIGPRSGNTLEVQSYTLSAATLGLNQDLTSRGNAENYLGIIDTAIQNINEKRGAAGALSNRLDFIMSSLDNSKVNLSLIHI
;
A
#
# COMPACT_ATOMS: atom_id res chain seq x y z
N MET A 1 -80.64 37.67 19.67
CA MET A 1 -79.74 37.22 18.58
C MET A 1 -78.39 36.87 19.20
N SER A 2 -78.24 35.59 19.46
CA SER A 2 -76.91 35.11 19.95
C SER A 2 -75.98 34.92 18.74
N LEU A 3 -75.04 35.81 18.60
CA LEU A 3 -73.94 35.60 17.70
C LEU A 3 -73.02 34.50 18.29
N THR A 4 -73.29 33.26 17.93
CA THR A 4 -72.36 32.18 18.18
C THR A 4 -71.20 32.38 17.23
N ILE A 5 -70.09 32.84 17.73
CA ILE A 5 -68.86 32.98 16.99
C ILE A 5 -68.36 31.56 16.72
N ASN A 6 -68.69 31.03 15.55
CA ASN A 6 -68.17 29.75 15.06
C ASN A 6 -66.72 29.96 14.49
N ASN A 7 -65.87 30.64 15.30
CA ASN A 7 -64.55 31.06 14.89
C ASN A 7 -63.46 30.11 15.42
N ASP A 8 -63.82 29.16 16.30
CA ASP A 8 -62.86 28.25 16.94
C ASP A 8 -62.32 27.22 15.95
N SER A 9 -63.14 26.78 15.00
CA SER A 9 -62.70 25.85 13.95
C SER A 9 -61.74 26.52 12.95
N ALA A 10 -62.01 27.78 12.55
CA ALA A 10 -61.13 28.51 11.63
C ALA A 10 -59.78 28.87 12.27
N ILE A 11 -59.78 29.25 13.56
CA ILE A 11 -58.57 29.46 14.35
C ILE A 11 -57.78 28.15 14.51
N GLY A 12 -58.48 27.05 14.79
CA GLY A 12 -57.88 25.70 14.87
C GLY A 12 -57.20 25.29 13.53
N PHE A 13 -57.87 25.54 12.41
CA PHE A 13 -57.27 25.32 11.08
C PHE A 13 -56.04 26.18 10.82
N ALA A 14 -56.10 27.49 11.16
CA ALA A 14 -55.01 28.41 10.99
C ALA A 14 -53.79 28.04 11.86
N LEU A 15 -54.02 27.66 13.14
CA LEU A 15 -52.96 27.19 14.03
C LEU A 15 -52.33 25.89 13.56
N ASN A 16 -53.11 24.95 13.05
CA ASN A 16 -52.58 23.70 12.51
C ASN A 16 -51.77 23.94 11.22
N ALA A 17 -52.25 24.85 10.35
CA ALA A 17 -51.50 25.24 9.16
C ALA A 17 -50.16 25.93 9.53
N LEU A 18 -50.15 26.82 10.53
CA LEU A 18 -48.94 27.47 11.01
C LEU A 18 -47.94 26.47 11.62
N ARG A 19 -48.43 25.55 12.46
CA ARG A 19 -47.59 24.47 13.03
C ARG A 19 -46.99 23.60 11.94
N ARG A 20 -47.78 23.23 10.93
CA ARG A 20 -47.27 22.44 9.79
C ARG A 20 -46.22 23.20 8.97
N SER A 21 -46.47 24.49 8.72
CA SER A 21 -45.50 25.34 8.01
C SER A 21 -44.18 25.48 8.77
N SER A 22 -44.27 25.71 10.10
CA SER A 22 -43.10 25.79 10.97
C SER A 22 -42.34 24.47 11.02
N SER A 23 -43.03 23.33 11.08
CA SER A 23 -42.39 21.99 11.02
C SER A 23 -41.65 21.76 9.71
N LEU A 24 -42.28 22.09 8.57
CA LEU A 24 -41.67 21.95 7.25
C LEU A 24 -40.44 22.88 7.09
N MET A 25 -40.55 24.10 7.64
CA MET A 25 -39.41 25.05 7.62
C MET A 25 -38.23 24.53 8.46
N ASN A 26 -38.49 24.01 9.65
CA ASN A 26 -37.48 23.43 10.52
C ASN A 26 -36.79 22.22 9.84
N GLU A 27 -37.58 21.34 9.20
CA GLU A 27 -37.06 20.19 8.43
C GLU A 27 -36.17 20.64 7.25
N ALA A 28 -36.63 21.66 6.51
CA ALA A 28 -35.83 22.22 5.40
C ALA A 28 -34.54 22.88 5.90
N MET A 29 -34.58 23.59 7.02
CA MET A 29 -33.40 24.18 7.67
C MET A 29 -32.42 23.11 8.18
N GLU A 30 -32.91 22.00 8.75
CA GLU A 30 -32.09 20.87 9.16
C GLU A 30 -31.40 20.22 7.94
N ARG A 31 -32.12 20.00 6.84
CA ARG A 31 -31.57 19.47 5.58
C ARG A 31 -30.51 20.38 4.96
N LEU A 32 -30.76 21.70 4.95
CA LEU A 32 -29.79 22.69 4.45
C LEU A 32 -28.54 22.76 5.32
N SER A 33 -28.71 22.73 6.66
CA SER A 33 -27.60 22.79 7.59
C SER A 33 -26.72 21.56 7.55
N THR A 34 -27.32 20.37 7.40
CA THR A 34 -26.59 19.08 7.36
C THR A 34 -26.12 18.72 5.97
N GLY A 35 -26.69 19.34 4.91
CA GLY A 35 -26.46 18.97 3.52
C GLY A 35 -26.96 17.57 3.15
N LYS A 36 -27.86 16.98 3.99
CA LYS A 36 -28.36 15.63 3.83
C LYS A 36 -29.87 15.59 3.75
N ARG A 37 -30.39 14.82 2.80
CA ARG A 37 -31.84 14.63 2.64
C ARG A 37 -32.45 13.80 3.77
N ILE A 38 -31.75 12.78 4.25
CA ILE A 38 -32.19 11.85 5.31
C ILE A 38 -31.28 12.08 6.52
N ASN A 39 -31.83 12.66 7.60
CA ASN A 39 -31.14 12.94 8.84
C ASN A 39 -31.56 12.00 9.96
N ARG A 40 -32.83 11.57 9.96
CA ARG A 40 -33.44 10.73 11.00
C ARG A 40 -34.07 9.49 10.40
N ALA A 41 -34.19 8.45 11.22
CA ALA A 41 -34.85 7.21 10.80
C ALA A 41 -36.35 7.43 10.49
N SER A 42 -36.99 8.49 11.08
CA SER A 42 -38.36 8.91 10.80
C SER A 42 -38.52 9.50 9.39
N ASP A 43 -37.49 10.05 8.77
CA ASP A 43 -37.57 10.69 7.46
C ASP A 43 -37.72 9.65 6.33
N ASP A 44 -36.98 8.55 6.43
CA ASP A 44 -37.05 7.41 5.52
C ASP A 44 -36.45 6.15 6.18
N PRO A 45 -37.27 5.26 6.76
CA PRO A 45 -36.78 4.05 7.43
C PRO A 45 -36.05 3.09 6.50
N ALA A 46 -36.42 3.04 5.22
CA ALA A 46 -35.70 2.19 4.24
C ALA A 46 -34.40 2.83 3.77
N GLY A 47 -34.42 4.14 3.56
CA GLY A 47 -33.25 4.93 3.14
C GLY A 47 -32.15 4.96 4.18
N ILE A 48 -32.49 5.05 5.49
CA ILE A 48 -31.49 5.12 6.55
C ILE A 48 -30.60 3.87 6.62
N HIS A 49 -31.16 2.67 6.38
CA HIS A 49 -30.37 1.44 6.31
C HIS A 49 -29.37 1.48 5.15
N ARG A 50 -29.75 2.06 4.00
CA ARG A 50 -28.85 2.24 2.87
C ARG A 50 -27.73 3.24 3.21
N VAL A 51 -28.09 4.36 3.83
CA VAL A 51 -27.14 5.40 4.26
C VAL A 51 -26.10 4.84 5.24
N ILE A 52 -26.53 4.08 6.25
CA ILE A 52 -25.63 3.44 7.21
C ILE A 52 -24.66 2.49 6.51
N ARG A 53 -25.15 1.67 5.59
CA ARG A 53 -24.32 0.73 4.83
C ARG A 53 -23.32 1.46 3.93
N LEU A 54 -23.74 2.51 3.22
CA LEU A 54 -22.84 3.32 2.38
C LEU A 54 -21.78 4.03 3.22
N ASN A 55 -22.14 4.58 4.38
CA ASN A 55 -21.18 5.17 5.31
C ASN A 55 -20.15 4.15 5.84
N ALA A 56 -20.58 2.92 6.14
CA ALA A 56 -19.67 1.84 6.53
C ALA A 56 -18.72 1.48 5.38
N GLU A 57 -19.23 1.42 4.15
CA GLU A 57 -18.43 1.16 2.95
C GLU A 57 -17.41 2.28 2.68
N ILE A 58 -17.81 3.56 2.79
CA ILE A 58 -16.89 4.72 2.67
C ILE A 58 -15.78 4.67 3.74
N ARG A 59 -16.12 4.35 5.00
CA ARG A 59 -15.11 4.17 6.06
C ARG A 59 -14.17 3.02 5.76
N GLY A 60 -14.69 1.92 5.24
CA GLY A 60 -13.90 0.77 4.78
C GLY A 60 -12.94 1.15 3.65
N ILE A 61 -13.42 1.90 2.65
CA ILE A 61 -12.59 2.41 1.54
C ILE A 61 -11.48 3.33 2.05
N ASN A 62 -11.79 4.26 2.97
CA ASN A 62 -10.77 5.14 3.54
C ASN A 62 -9.66 4.37 4.28
N THR A 63 -10.03 3.28 4.96
CA THR A 63 -9.05 2.41 5.62
C THR A 63 -8.25 1.61 4.59
N ALA A 64 -8.91 1.07 3.56
CA ALA A 64 -8.26 0.35 2.47
C ALA A 64 -7.28 1.24 1.68
N SER A 65 -7.63 2.53 1.46
CA SER A 65 -6.74 3.51 0.82
C SER A 65 -5.48 3.75 1.66
N ARG A 66 -5.61 3.88 2.99
CA ARG A 66 -4.43 3.97 3.88
C ARG A 66 -3.57 2.70 3.84
N ASN A 67 -4.20 1.52 3.89
CA ASN A 67 -3.48 0.25 3.79
C ASN A 67 -2.74 0.11 2.44
N ALA A 68 -3.32 0.62 1.35
CA ALA A 68 -2.67 0.64 0.04
C ALA A 68 -1.47 1.60 0.03
N ALA A 69 -1.57 2.78 0.66
CA ALA A 69 -0.45 3.72 0.80
C ALA A 69 0.68 3.15 1.69
N ASP A 70 0.32 2.44 2.79
CA ASP A 70 1.30 1.72 3.60
C ASP A 70 1.98 0.60 2.78
N GLY A 71 1.20 -0.10 1.96
CA GLY A 71 1.71 -1.10 1.03
C GLY A 71 2.65 -0.51 -0.01
N GLN A 72 2.35 0.67 -0.55
CA GLN A 72 3.24 1.41 -1.45
C GLN A 72 4.58 1.71 -0.77
N SER A 73 4.54 2.23 0.46
CA SER A 73 5.77 2.53 1.23
C SER A 73 6.60 1.28 1.54
N LEU A 74 5.94 0.13 1.76
CA LEU A 74 6.62 -1.17 1.92
C LEU A 74 7.34 -1.57 0.62
N VAL A 75 6.67 -1.46 -0.53
CA VAL A 75 7.23 -1.80 -1.84
C VAL A 75 8.38 -0.86 -2.20
N ASP A 76 8.28 0.43 -1.90
CA ASP A 76 9.34 1.40 -2.12
C ASP A 76 10.58 1.11 -1.26
N THR A 77 10.38 0.70 0.01
CA THR A 77 11.45 0.26 0.90
C THR A 77 12.15 -0.98 0.35
N LEU A 78 11.38 -1.93 -0.18
CA LEU A 78 11.88 -3.15 -0.81
C LEU A 78 12.69 -2.82 -2.06
N ASP A 79 12.17 -1.98 -2.99
CA ASP A 79 12.90 -1.62 -4.23
C ASP A 79 14.19 -0.84 -3.94
N THR A 80 14.16 0.09 -2.96
CA THR A 80 15.35 0.85 -2.55
C THR A 80 16.44 -0.08 -2.05
N SER A 81 16.11 -1.03 -1.18
CA SER A 81 17.07 -2.00 -0.65
C SER A 81 17.63 -2.92 -1.75
N LEU A 82 16.79 -3.34 -2.69
CA LEU A 82 17.25 -4.14 -3.85
C LEU A 82 18.16 -3.34 -4.79
N SER A 83 17.91 -2.04 -4.95
CA SER A 83 18.76 -1.14 -5.72
C SER A 83 20.16 -1.02 -5.12
N GLU A 84 20.24 -0.97 -3.78
CA GLU A 84 21.50 -0.97 -3.05
C GLU A 84 22.25 -2.30 -3.24
N VAL A 85 21.57 -3.43 -3.09
CA VAL A 85 22.15 -4.76 -3.36
C VAL A 85 22.62 -4.88 -4.79
N GLN A 86 21.87 -4.36 -5.76
CA GLN A 86 22.30 -4.35 -7.17
C GLN A 86 23.62 -3.58 -7.36
N SER A 87 23.78 -2.43 -6.69
CA SER A 87 25.01 -1.64 -6.74
C SER A 87 26.19 -2.41 -6.14
N ILE A 88 25.97 -3.14 -5.05
CA ILE A 88 26.98 -4.00 -4.44
C ILE A 88 27.37 -5.13 -5.40
N LEU A 89 26.40 -5.81 -6.02
CA LEU A 89 26.66 -6.88 -6.98
C LEU A 89 27.46 -6.38 -8.20
N LEU A 90 27.20 -5.18 -8.69
CA LEU A 90 27.98 -4.57 -9.76
C LEU A 90 29.44 -4.32 -9.31
N ARG A 91 29.65 -3.88 -8.07
CA ARG A 91 31.00 -3.74 -7.49
C ARG A 91 31.69 -5.09 -7.35
N MET A 92 31.00 -6.11 -6.88
CA MET A 92 31.53 -7.48 -6.80
C MET A 92 31.93 -8.01 -8.18
N ARG A 93 31.13 -7.69 -9.21
CA ARG A 93 31.44 -8.03 -10.60
C ARG A 93 32.74 -7.36 -11.08
N GLU A 94 32.95 -6.09 -10.77
CA GLU A 94 34.20 -5.37 -11.08
C GLU A 94 35.42 -6.03 -10.43
N LEU A 95 35.35 -6.35 -9.14
CA LEU A 95 36.41 -7.03 -8.39
C LEU A 95 36.72 -8.40 -8.98
N THR A 96 35.70 -9.14 -9.35
CA THR A 96 35.81 -10.48 -9.96
C THR A 96 36.55 -10.39 -11.32
N ILE A 97 36.16 -9.45 -12.17
CA ILE A 97 36.85 -9.22 -13.45
C ILE A 97 38.31 -8.82 -13.24
N GLN A 98 38.58 -7.97 -12.22
CA GLN A 98 39.94 -7.59 -11.86
C GLN A 98 40.73 -8.83 -11.42
N ALA A 99 40.17 -9.72 -10.58
CA ALA A 99 40.84 -10.92 -10.10
C ALA A 99 41.13 -11.94 -11.21
N MET A 100 40.40 -11.92 -12.34
CA MET A 100 40.63 -12.76 -13.50
C MET A 100 41.92 -12.37 -14.29
N SER A 101 42.46 -11.19 -14.06
CA SER A 101 43.69 -10.78 -14.75
C SER A 101 44.92 -11.56 -14.28
N ASP A 102 45.69 -12.09 -15.23
CA ASP A 102 46.92 -12.81 -14.91
C ASP A 102 48.06 -11.89 -14.43
N THR A 103 47.83 -10.57 -14.46
CA THR A 103 48.78 -9.58 -13.92
C THR A 103 48.74 -9.49 -12.39
N ASN A 104 47.71 -10.03 -11.76
CA ASN A 104 47.56 -10.04 -10.30
C ASN A 104 48.33 -11.18 -9.67
N SER A 105 49.09 -10.85 -8.61
CA SER A 105 49.73 -11.84 -7.74
C SER A 105 48.69 -12.60 -6.88
N ALA A 106 49.08 -13.65 -6.19
CA ALA A 106 48.24 -14.34 -5.23
C ALA A 106 47.81 -13.42 -4.07
N ASP A 107 48.69 -12.57 -3.61
CA ASP A 107 48.40 -11.60 -2.53
C ASP A 107 47.40 -10.52 -2.98
N ASP A 108 47.52 -10.05 -4.23
CA ASP A 108 46.52 -9.11 -4.79
C ASP A 108 45.13 -9.74 -4.88
N ARG A 109 45.05 -11.01 -5.31
CA ARG A 109 43.77 -11.74 -5.32
C ARG A 109 43.19 -11.95 -3.93
N LEU A 110 44.00 -12.23 -2.92
CA LEU A 110 43.55 -12.30 -1.52
C LEU A 110 43.02 -10.97 -1.02
N ALA A 111 43.60 -9.85 -1.41
CA ALA A 111 43.09 -8.53 -1.07
C ALA A 111 41.73 -8.27 -1.72
N LEU A 112 41.54 -8.62 -3.00
CA LEU A 112 40.26 -8.53 -3.70
C LEU A 112 39.18 -9.45 -3.09
N ASP A 113 39.58 -10.65 -2.70
CA ASP A 113 38.72 -11.62 -2.01
C ASP A 113 38.23 -11.11 -0.65
N SER A 114 39.12 -10.43 0.09
CA SER A 114 38.76 -9.78 1.35
C SER A 114 37.72 -8.67 1.17
N GLU A 115 37.88 -7.81 0.13
CA GLU A 115 36.85 -6.78 -0.19
C GLU A 115 35.54 -7.44 -0.60
N LEU A 116 35.58 -8.48 -1.42
CA LEU A 116 34.41 -9.22 -1.85
C LEU A 116 33.63 -9.83 -0.68
N SER A 117 34.34 -10.45 0.28
CA SER A 117 33.74 -11.02 1.50
C SER A 117 33.03 -9.94 2.33
N GLN A 118 33.54 -8.72 2.40
CA GLN A 118 32.85 -7.61 3.10
C GLN A 118 31.57 -7.21 2.36
N LEU A 119 31.57 -7.21 1.04
CA LEU A 119 30.36 -6.93 0.23
C LEU A 119 29.29 -8.02 0.39
N GLU A 120 29.67 -9.29 0.51
CA GLU A 120 28.75 -10.40 0.83
C GLU A 120 28.09 -10.24 2.20
N LEU A 121 28.89 -9.85 3.21
CA LEU A 121 28.38 -9.55 4.56
C LEU A 121 27.41 -8.36 4.51
N GLU A 122 27.68 -7.35 3.70
CA GLU A 122 26.82 -6.19 3.57
C GLU A 122 25.47 -6.54 2.91
N ILE A 123 25.45 -7.38 1.86
CA ILE A 123 24.20 -7.92 1.30
C ILE A 123 23.39 -8.64 2.36
N THR A 124 24.05 -9.48 3.15
CA THR A 124 23.38 -10.24 4.24
C THR A 124 22.86 -9.30 5.34
N ARG A 125 23.62 -8.24 5.67
CA ARG A 125 23.19 -7.21 6.62
C ARG A 125 21.95 -6.48 6.10
N ILE A 126 21.94 -6.03 4.85
CA ILE A 126 20.77 -5.37 4.23
C ILE A 126 19.53 -6.29 4.34
N GLY A 127 19.68 -7.57 3.98
CA GLY A 127 18.60 -8.55 4.06
C GLY A 127 18.04 -8.75 5.46
N SER A 128 18.89 -8.69 6.49
CA SER A 128 18.50 -8.92 7.88
C SER A 128 18.00 -7.66 8.61
N THR A 129 18.49 -6.47 8.22
CA THR A 129 18.19 -5.22 8.94
C THR A 129 17.07 -4.41 8.31
N THR A 130 16.77 -4.63 7.03
CA THR A 130 15.68 -3.91 6.35
C THR A 130 14.34 -4.30 6.96
N SER A 131 13.67 -3.32 7.55
CA SER A 131 12.37 -3.51 8.20
C SER A 131 11.40 -2.38 7.86
N PHE A 132 10.11 -2.71 7.83
CA PHE A 132 9.02 -1.78 7.66
C PHE A 132 8.01 -1.96 8.79
N GLY A 133 7.72 -0.89 9.53
CA GLY A 133 6.80 -0.97 10.69
C GLY A 133 7.22 -1.98 11.76
N GLY A 134 8.54 -2.23 11.91
CA GLY A 134 9.10 -3.20 12.86
C GLY A 134 9.05 -4.66 12.39
N LYS A 135 8.61 -4.92 11.15
CA LYS A 135 8.64 -6.25 10.53
C LYS A 135 9.75 -6.33 9.49
N PRO A 136 10.51 -7.42 9.42
CA PRO A 136 11.51 -7.59 8.38
C PRO A 136 10.82 -7.64 7.00
N VAL A 137 11.44 -6.99 6.00
CA VAL A 137 10.91 -6.97 4.63
C VAL A 137 11.32 -8.22 3.86
N PHE A 138 12.47 -8.80 4.19
CA PHE A 138 13.06 -9.97 3.52
C PHE A 138 12.93 -11.24 4.37
N ASP A 139 11.70 -11.57 4.82
CA ASP A 139 11.42 -12.72 5.70
C ASP A 139 10.99 -13.99 4.95
N GLY A 140 10.82 -13.90 3.62
CA GLY A 140 10.37 -15.01 2.77
C GLY A 140 8.88 -15.33 2.87
N ASN A 141 8.10 -14.54 3.60
CA ASN A 141 6.67 -14.74 3.77
C ASN A 141 5.86 -13.90 2.78
N THR A 142 4.62 -14.32 2.54
CA THR A 142 3.67 -13.50 1.79
C THR A 142 2.92 -12.57 2.74
N HIS A 143 2.98 -11.27 2.47
CA HIS A 143 2.23 -10.26 3.20
C HIS A 143 0.92 -9.95 2.48
N TYR A 144 -0.19 -9.95 3.21
CA TYR A 144 -1.53 -9.67 2.68
C TYR A 144 -1.94 -8.25 3.06
N LEU A 145 -2.14 -7.40 2.06
CA LEU A 145 -2.65 -6.05 2.23
C LEU A 145 -4.16 -6.05 1.99
N GLN A 146 -4.96 -5.62 2.95
CA GLN A 146 -6.40 -5.44 2.78
C GLN A 146 -6.65 -4.12 2.03
N ILE A 147 -6.92 -4.22 0.73
CA ILE A 147 -7.07 -3.10 -0.22
C ILE A 147 -8.52 -2.81 -0.61
N GLY A 148 -9.48 -3.31 0.15
CA GLY A 148 -10.89 -3.03 -0.08
C GLY A 148 -11.76 -3.26 1.15
N PRO A 149 -13.01 -2.74 1.13
CA PRO A 149 -13.89 -2.73 2.30
C PRO A 149 -14.48 -4.10 2.68
N ARG A 150 -14.30 -5.12 1.83
CA ARG A 150 -14.91 -6.45 2.01
C ARG A 150 -13.83 -7.50 2.26
N SER A 151 -14.22 -8.58 2.96
CA SER A 151 -13.37 -9.76 3.11
C SER A 151 -12.97 -10.33 1.74
N GLY A 152 -11.72 -10.75 1.60
CA GLY A 152 -11.16 -11.27 0.35
C GLY A 152 -10.61 -10.22 -0.62
N ASN A 153 -10.82 -8.92 -0.36
CA ASN A 153 -10.21 -7.85 -1.16
C ASN A 153 -8.77 -7.61 -0.69
N THR A 154 -7.91 -8.60 -0.89
CA THR A 154 -6.51 -8.57 -0.47
C THR A 154 -5.58 -8.51 -1.67
N LEU A 155 -4.44 -7.87 -1.49
CA LEU A 155 -3.31 -7.88 -2.40
C LEU A 155 -2.16 -8.62 -1.73
N GLU A 156 -1.57 -9.56 -2.43
CA GLU A 156 -0.42 -10.31 -1.97
C GLU A 156 0.86 -9.57 -2.35
N VAL A 157 1.72 -9.36 -1.37
CA VAL A 157 3.09 -8.86 -1.53
C VAL A 157 4.00 -10.01 -1.14
N GLN A 158 4.61 -10.61 -2.14
CA GLN A 158 5.53 -11.73 -1.91
C GLN A 158 6.88 -11.18 -1.46
N SER A 159 7.28 -11.52 -0.25
CA SER A 159 8.64 -11.32 0.24
C SER A 159 9.52 -12.51 -0.15
N TYR A 160 10.83 -12.31 -0.07
CA TYR A 160 11.83 -13.34 -0.29
C TYR A 160 12.98 -13.14 0.69
N THR A 161 13.70 -14.22 0.98
CA THR A 161 14.90 -14.13 1.80
C THR A 161 16.05 -13.55 0.98
N LEU A 162 16.74 -12.55 1.53
CA LEU A 162 17.89 -11.90 0.90
C LEU A 162 19.13 -12.13 1.77
N SER A 163 20.09 -12.89 1.24
CA SER A 163 21.41 -13.11 1.84
C SER A 163 22.40 -13.49 0.75
N ALA A 164 23.70 -13.35 1.02
CA ALA A 164 24.75 -13.82 0.11
C ALA A 164 24.56 -15.31 -0.23
N ALA A 165 24.21 -16.14 0.75
CA ALA A 165 23.98 -17.57 0.56
C ALA A 165 22.79 -17.87 -0.39
N THR A 166 21.66 -17.11 -0.27
CA THR A 166 20.49 -17.32 -1.14
C THR A 166 20.73 -16.88 -2.58
N LEU A 167 21.69 -15.98 -2.80
CA LEU A 167 22.14 -15.55 -4.12
C LEU A 167 23.26 -16.45 -4.67
N GLY A 168 23.73 -17.45 -3.92
CA GLY A 168 24.82 -18.33 -4.29
C GLY A 168 26.22 -17.71 -4.19
N LEU A 169 26.34 -16.57 -3.51
CA LEU A 169 27.58 -15.82 -3.33
C LEU A 169 28.39 -16.43 -2.20
N ASN A 170 29.18 -17.47 -2.51
CA ASN A 170 29.99 -18.22 -1.53
C ASN A 170 31.27 -18.79 -2.16
N GLN A 171 31.77 -18.15 -3.20
CA GLN A 171 33.01 -18.53 -3.87
C GLN A 171 34.12 -17.58 -3.50
N ASP A 172 35.38 -18.05 -3.62
CA ASP A 172 36.58 -17.25 -3.41
C ASP A 172 37.20 -16.77 -4.75
N LEU A 173 38.02 -15.73 -4.69
CA LEU A 173 38.76 -15.20 -5.84
C LEU A 173 40.21 -15.67 -5.87
N THR A 174 40.59 -16.70 -5.10
CA THR A 174 41.97 -17.15 -4.94
C THR A 174 42.61 -17.67 -6.23
N SER A 175 41.79 -18.11 -7.18
CA SER A 175 42.27 -18.56 -8.50
C SER A 175 41.46 -17.90 -9.63
N ARG A 176 42.12 -17.80 -10.81
CA ARG A 176 41.43 -17.32 -12.03
C ARG A 176 40.20 -18.15 -12.38
N GLY A 177 40.27 -19.48 -12.24
CA GLY A 177 39.17 -20.37 -12.56
C GLY A 177 37.98 -20.17 -11.60
N ASN A 178 38.25 -19.92 -10.33
CA ASN A 178 37.20 -19.57 -9.36
C ASN A 178 36.55 -18.23 -9.73
N ALA A 179 37.33 -17.21 -10.05
CA ALA A 179 36.83 -15.91 -10.47
C ALA A 179 35.98 -15.99 -11.74
N GLU A 180 36.33 -16.83 -12.72
CA GLU A 180 35.54 -17.05 -13.93
C GLU A 180 34.19 -17.70 -13.63
N ASN A 181 34.15 -18.71 -12.76
CA ASN A 181 32.91 -19.35 -12.30
C ASN A 181 32.06 -18.37 -11.49
N TYR A 182 32.69 -17.60 -10.60
CA TYR A 182 31.98 -16.65 -9.74
C TYR A 182 31.34 -15.49 -10.52
N LEU A 183 31.95 -15.06 -11.61
CA LEU A 183 31.37 -14.06 -12.51
C LEU A 183 29.99 -14.51 -13.04
N GLY A 184 29.86 -15.77 -13.44
CA GLY A 184 28.58 -16.32 -13.88
C GLY A 184 27.50 -16.36 -12.77
N ILE A 185 27.94 -16.62 -11.52
CA ILE A 185 27.04 -16.60 -10.36
C ILE A 185 26.58 -15.17 -10.08
N ILE A 186 27.50 -14.19 -10.09
CA ILE A 186 27.16 -12.77 -9.88
C ILE A 186 26.19 -12.28 -10.98
N ASP A 187 26.44 -12.60 -12.25
CA ASP A 187 25.54 -12.23 -13.36
C ASP A 187 24.14 -12.82 -13.18
N THR A 188 24.05 -14.07 -12.69
CA THR A 188 22.77 -14.69 -12.33
C THR A 188 22.11 -13.99 -11.15
N ALA A 189 22.87 -13.61 -10.11
CA ALA A 189 22.35 -12.88 -8.97
C ALA A 189 21.82 -11.50 -9.38
N ILE A 190 22.53 -10.77 -10.26
CA ILE A 190 22.08 -9.49 -10.82
C ILE A 190 20.74 -9.68 -11.57
N GLN A 191 20.62 -10.71 -12.37
CA GLN A 191 19.37 -11.02 -13.10
C GLN A 191 18.23 -11.30 -12.13
N ASN A 192 18.45 -12.10 -11.10
CA ASN A 192 17.47 -12.41 -10.06
C ASN A 192 17.00 -11.13 -9.33
N ILE A 193 17.92 -10.23 -8.96
CA ILE A 193 17.58 -8.95 -8.33
C ILE A 193 16.76 -8.07 -9.27
N ASN A 194 17.13 -8.01 -10.56
CA ASN A 194 16.39 -7.23 -11.55
C ASN A 194 14.94 -7.76 -11.75
N GLU A 195 14.75 -9.08 -11.74
CA GLU A 195 13.41 -9.70 -11.79
C GLU A 195 12.57 -9.30 -10.56
N LYS A 196 13.17 -9.32 -9.36
CA LYS A 196 12.48 -8.91 -8.12
C LYS A 196 12.14 -7.43 -8.14
N ARG A 197 13.04 -6.57 -8.62
CA ARG A 197 12.76 -5.14 -8.81
C ARG A 197 11.66 -4.90 -9.84
N GLY A 198 11.66 -5.64 -10.94
CA GLY A 198 10.59 -5.58 -11.94
C GLY A 198 9.22 -5.95 -11.35
N ALA A 199 9.17 -6.99 -10.51
CA ALA A 199 7.97 -7.40 -9.80
C ALA A 199 7.51 -6.33 -8.79
N ALA A 200 8.45 -5.70 -8.06
CA ALA A 200 8.15 -4.61 -7.14
C ALA A 200 7.56 -3.39 -7.89
N GLY A 201 8.15 -3.00 -9.02
CA GLY A 201 7.64 -1.92 -9.86
C GLY A 201 6.24 -2.20 -10.42
N ALA A 202 5.97 -3.44 -10.85
CA ALA A 202 4.64 -3.84 -11.29
C ALA A 202 3.61 -3.77 -10.16
N LEU A 203 4.02 -4.14 -8.93
CA LEU A 203 3.18 -4.07 -7.74
C LEU A 203 2.89 -2.62 -7.32
N SER A 204 3.90 -1.74 -7.40
CA SER A 204 3.76 -0.30 -7.18
C SER A 204 2.71 0.30 -8.12
N ASN A 205 2.82 0.07 -9.44
CA ASN A 205 1.83 0.52 -10.41
C ASN A 205 0.42 -0.02 -10.11
N ARG A 206 0.32 -1.27 -9.67
CA ARG A 206 -0.96 -1.87 -9.30
C ARG A 206 -1.58 -1.22 -8.07
N LEU A 207 -0.77 -0.85 -7.08
CA LEU A 207 -1.22 -0.11 -5.89
C LEU A 207 -1.73 1.29 -6.25
N ASP A 208 -1.06 2.00 -7.17
CA ASP A 208 -1.52 3.30 -7.67
C ASP A 208 -2.89 3.21 -8.36
N PHE A 209 -3.10 2.20 -9.20
CA PHE A 209 -4.41 1.95 -9.82
C PHE A 209 -5.49 1.63 -8.78
N ILE A 210 -5.14 0.87 -7.75
CA ILE A 210 -6.06 0.53 -6.66
C ILE A 210 -6.44 1.79 -5.88
N MET A 211 -5.49 2.64 -5.50
CA MET A 211 -5.75 3.91 -4.80
C MET A 211 -6.65 4.81 -5.64
N SER A 212 -6.37 4.99 -6.92
CA SER A 212 -7.21 5.75 -7.84
C SER A 212 -8.64 5.18 -7.95
N SER A 213 -8.78 3.85 -8.01
CA SER A 213 -10.08 3.17 -8.05
C SER A 213 -10.87 3.35 -6.75
N LEU A 214 -10.19 3.26 -5.59
CA LEU A 214 -10.80 3.49 -4.28
C LEU A 214 -11.30 4.93 -4.13
N ASP A 215 -10.52 5.92 -4.57
CA ASP A 215 -10.91 7.32 -4.53
C ASP A 215 -12.12 7.60 -5.44
N ASN A 216 -12.16 7.06 -6.66
CA ASN A 216 -13.32 7.15 -7.54
C ASN A 216 -14.56 6.50 -6.92
N SER A 217 -14.42 5.33 -6.30
CA SER A 217 -15.49 4.63 -5.61
C SER A 217 -16.02 5.45 -4.43
N LYS A 218 -15.13 6.06 -3.64
CA LYS A 218 -15.48 6.94 -2.53
C LYS A 218 -16.30 8.15 -2.99
N VAL A 219 -15.86 8.82 -4.08
CA VAL A 219 -16.59 9.96 -4.65
C VAL A 219 -17.98 9.54 -5.10
N ASN A 220 -18.11 8.44 -5.85
CA ASN A 220 -19.39 7.94 -6.32
C ASN A 220 -20.34 7.57 -5.17
N LEU A 221 -19.83 6.90 -4.12
CA LEU A 221 -20.63 6.56 -2.95
C LEU A 221 -21.03 7.80 -2.15
N SER A 222 -20.18 8.82 -2.08
CA SER A 222 -20.47 10.10 -1.43
C SER A 222 -21.57 10.87 -2.17
N LEU A 223 -21.59 10.84 -3.51
CA LEU A 223 -22.63 11.50 -4.32
C LEU A 223 -24.01 10.83 -4.15
N ILE A 224 -24.05 9.52 -3.99
CA ILE A 224 -25.32 8.78 -3.76
C ILE A 224 -25.94 9.15 -2.41
N HIS A 225 -25.14 9.61 -1.46
CA HIS A 225 -25.58 9.96 -0.11
C HIS A 225 -26.25 11.35 -0.02
N ILE A 226 -26.01 12.24 -0.97
CA ILE A 226 -26.62 13.57 -1.07
C ILE A 226 -28.03 13.49 -1.65
#